data_2b29578e46b182e8b4acd9a2d99f52bb
#
_entry.id   2b29578e46b182e8b4acd9a2d99f52bb
#
_cell.length_a   1.000
_cell.length_b   1.000
_cell.length_c   1.000
_cell.angle_alpha   90.00
_cell.angle_beta   90.00
_cell.angle_gamma   90.00
#
_symmetry.space_group_name_H-M   'P 1'
#
loop_
_entity.id
_entity.type
_entity.pdbx_description
1 polymer ?
#
loop_
_entity_poly.entity_id
_entity_poly.type
_entity_poly.pdbx_seq_one_letter_code
_entity_poly.pdbx_strand_id
1 'polypeptide(L)'
;TDLIHQLHPDLIIANKEENIKEQVEELATRYPVWVSDINNLKDAYEMIHSIANMVGKTVEGTELNAKIQFEFDQLKTIDNKIRTAYLIWKEPYMTVGGDTFIHSMLAAAGLENIFANRIRYPEINVEELKAIHPELVLLSSEPYPFQQKHIDELQSALPQTKIILADGEMFSWYGSRLEKAPAYFSKLRNQLN
;
A
#
# COMPACT_ATOMS: atom_id res chain seq x y z
N THR A 1 16.99 19.76 -0.45
CA THR A 1 16.51 20.62 -1.55
C THR A 1 17.63 21.07 -2.49
N ASP A 2 18.89 21.34 -2.02
CA ASP A 2 20.00 21.89 -2.82
C ASP A 2 20.33 21.08 -4.08
N LEU A 3 20.35 19.76 -4.01
CA LEU A 3 20.58 18.91 -5.19
C LEU A 3 19.48 19.07 -6.25
N ILE A 4 18.23 19.26 -5.83
CA ILE A 4 17.10 19.47 -6.74
C ILE A 4 17.26 20.84 -7.44
N HIS A 5 17.69 21.87 -6.71
CA HIS A 5 17.96 23.18 -7.30
C HIS A 5 19.04 23.13 -8.40
N GLN A 6 20.07 22.30 -8.23
CA GLN A 6 21.14 22.14 -9.24
C GLN A 6 20.65 21.45 -10.53
N LEU A 7 19.55 20.67 -10.45
CA LEU A 7 18.96 20.00 -11.62
C LEU A 7 18.13 20.94 -12.48
N HIS A 8 17.72 22.11 -11.98
CA HIS A 8 16.85 23.07 -12.67
C HIS A 8 15.61 22.40 -13.30
N PRO A 9 14.78 21.65 -12.52
CA PRO A 9 13.68 20.90 -13.10
C PRO A 9 12.57 21.83 -13.61
N ASP A 10 11.93 21.44 -14.71
CA ASP A 10 10.74 22.12 -15.24
C ASP A 10 9.47 21.77 -14.44
N LEU A 11 9.46 20.58 -13.82
CA LEU A 11 8.37 20.07 -12.99
C LEU A 11 8.93 19.14 -11.92
N ILE A 12 8.38 19.23 -10.70
CA ILE A 12 8.64 18.29 -9.61
C ILE A 12 7.35 17.50 -9.35
N ILE A 13 7.46 16.18 -9.38
CA ILE A 13 6.38 15.27 -8.97
C ILE A 13 6.74 14.73 -7.60
N ALA A 14 5.90 15.03 -6.62
CA ALA A 14 6.07 14.62 -5.22
C ALA A 14 4.91 13.74 -4.77
N ASN A 15 5.10 13.06 -3.66
CA ASN A 15 4.14 12.18 -3.04
C ASN A 15 3.98 12.54 -1.55
N LYS A 16 2.75 12.61 -1.07
CA LYS A 16 2.45 13.01 0.32
C LYS A 16 2.99 12.00 1.35
N GLU A 17 3.05 10.71 1.00
CA GLU A 17 3.51 9.66 1.91
C GLU A 17 5.02 9.68 2.14
N GLU A 18 5.79 10.00 1.09
CA GLU A 18 7.23 9.81 1.06
C GLU A 18 8.01 11.13 1.21
N ASN A 19 7.35 12.28 1.02
CA ASN A 19 8.04 13.56 1.00
C ASN A 19 7.72 14.43 2.22
N ILE A 20 8.75 15.13 2.70
CA ILE A 20 8.62 16.06 3.81
C ILE A 20 7.93 17.33 3.32
N LYS A 21 6.80 17.70 3.94
CA LYS A 21 5.94 18.82 3.53
C LYS A 21 6.71 20.13 3.39
N GLU A 22 7.53 20.47 4.38
CA GLU A 22 8.30 21.72 4.41
C GLU A 22 9.29 21.82 3.24
N GLN A 23 9.89 20.70 2.83
CA GLN A 23 10.78 20.66 1.67
C GLN A 23 10.03 20.82 0.36
N VAL A 24 8.84 20.23 0.25
CA VAL A 24 7.96 20.37 -0.90
C VAL A 24 7.48 21.81 -1.04
N GLU A 25 7.06 22.44 0.05
CA GLU A 25 6.63 23.83 0.08
C GLU A 25 7.77 24.79 -0.28
N GLU A 26 9.01 24.54 0.19
CA GLU A 26 10.21 25.29 -0.21
C GLU A 26 10.44 25.21 -1.72
N LEU A 27 10.42 24.00 -2.29
CA LEU A 27 10.61 23.79 -3.73
C LEU A 27 9.51 24.47 -4.56
N ALA A 28 8.28 24.46 -4.08
CA ALA A 28 7.13 25.08 -4.73
C ALA A 28 7.24 26.61 -4.84
N THR A 29 8.14 27.26 -4.08
CA THR A 29 8.42 28.69 -4.23
C THR A 29 9.16 29.04 -5.52
N ARG A 30 9.82 28.04 -6.15
CA ARG A 30 10.71 28.23 -7.31
C ARG A 30 10.35 27.39 -8.53
N TYR A 31 9.67 26.27 -8.33
CA TYR A 31 9.35 25.29 -9.37
C TYR A 31 7.87 24.95 -9.36
N PRO A 32 7.28 24.58 -10.49
CA PRO A 32 5.99 23.88 -10.49
C PRO A 32 6.13 22.56 -9.75
N VAL A 33 5.32 22.34 -8.69
CA VAL A 33 5.30 21.09 -7.91
C VAL A 33 3.90 20.52 -7.97
N TRP A 34 3.79 19.27 -8.35
CA TRP A 34 2.57 18.48 -8.26
C TRP A 34 2.73 17.40 -7.19
N VAL A 35 1.76 17.30 -6.29
CA VAL A 35 1.80 16.35 -5.15
C VAL A 35 0.66 15.36 -5.27
N SER A 36 0.98 14.06 -5.26
CA SER A 36 -0.02 12.99 -5.18
C SER A 36 -0.41 12.70 -3.73
N ASP A 37 -1.70 12.40 -3.51
CA ASP A 37 -2.27 11.89 -2.27
C ASP A 37 -3.18 10.71 -2.64
N ILE A 38 -2.69 9.49 -2.43
CA ILE A 38 -3.31 8.28 -2.97
C ILE A 38 -3.76 7.39 -1.82
N ASN A 39 -5.07 7.25 -1.65
CA ASN A 39 -5.68 6.48 -0.59
C ASN A 39 -6.46 5.24 -1.09
N ASN A 40 -6.74 5.17 -2.39
CA ASN A 40 -7.49 4.08 -3.01
C ASN A 40 -7.20 3.97 -4.51
N LEU A 41 -7.77 2.95 -5.18
CA LEU A 41 -7.58 2.71 -6.62
C LEU A 41 -8.04 3.87 -7.50
N LYS A 42 -9.12 4.56 -7.13
CA LYS A 42 -9.60 5.71 -7.90
C LYS A 42 -8.55 6.82 -7.93
N ASP A 43 -7.98 7.14 -6.76
CA ASP A 43 -6.91 8.13 -6.65
C ASP A 43 -5.68 7.72 -7.48
N ALA A 44 -5.35 6.41 -7.51
CA ALA A 44 -4.26 5.88 -8.32
C ALA A 44 -4.51 6.06 -9.82
N TYR A 45 -5.73 5.82 -10.31
CA TYR A 45 -6.10 6.07 -11.72
C TYR A 45 -6.02 7.56 -12.07
N GLU A 46 -6.49 8.42 -11.19
CA GLU A 46 -6.42 9.87 -11.36
C GLU A 46 -4.97 10.37 -11.38
N MET A 47 -4.11 9.82 -10.53
CA MET A 47 -2.68 10.10 -10.50
C MET A 47 -2.01 9.71 -11.83
N ILE A 48 -2.22 8.47 -12.30
CA ILE A 48 -1.66 7.98 -13.56
C ILE A 48 -2.10 8.89 -14.73
N HIS A 49 -3.39 9.23 -14.79
CA HIS A 49 -3.92 10.14 -15.80
C HIS A 49 -3.30 11.53 -15.74
N SER A 50 -3.17 12.10 -14.53
CA SER A 50 -2.60 13.44 -14.32
C SER A 50 -1.11 13.49 -14.73
N ILE A 51 -0.32 12.51 -14.30
CA ILE A 51 1.10 12.44 -14.69
C ILE A 51 1.23 12.26 -16.21
N ALA A 52 0.44 11.36 -16.80
CA ALA A 52 0.47 11.12 -18.25
C ALA A 52 0.18 12.40 -19.04
N ASN A 53 -0.80 13.20 -18.61
CA ASN A 53 -1.11 14.48 -19.24
C ASN A 53 0.03 15.49 -19.08
N MET A 54 0.63 15.61 -17.90
CA MET A 54 1.73 16.54 -17.64
C MET A 54 2.98 16.24 -18.48
N VAL A 55 3.23 14.96 -18.79
CA VAL A 55 4.41 14.55 -19.58
C VAL A 55 4.09 14.24 -21.05
N GLY A 56 2.88 14.56 -21.53
CA GLY A 56 2.48 14.36 -22.93
C GLY A 56 2.28 12.90 -23.33
N LYS A 57 1.94 12.02 -22.36
CA LYS A 57 1.75 10.57 -22.51
C LYS A 57 0.31 10.12 -22.21
N THR A 58 -0.67 10.93 -22.61
CA THR A 58 -2.09 10.71 -22.29
C THR A 58 -2.60 9.34 -22.80
N VAL A 59 -2.17 8.92 -23.99
CA VAL A 59 -2.61 7.63 -24.57
C VAL A 59 -2.08 6.48 -23.74
N GLU A 60 -0.78 6.49 -23.45
CA GLU A 60 -0.12 5.46 -22.65
C GLU A 60 -0.71 5.38 -21.22
N GLY A 61 -1.03 6.53 -20.60
CA GLY A 61 -1.69 6.57 -19.29
C GLY A 61 -3.10 6.00 -19.33
N THR A 62 -3.86 6.27 -20.39
CA THR A 62 -5.21 5.72 -20.59
C THR A 62 -5.15 4.19 -20.77
N GLU A 63 -4.22 3.70 -21.59
CA GLU A 63 -4.02 2.26 -21.79
C GLU A 63 -3.60 1.55 -20.51
N LEU A 64 -2.70 2.16 -19.72
CA LEU A 64 -2.28 1.62 -18.43
C LEU A 64 -3.46 1.51 -17.46
N ASN A 65 -4.25 2.58 -17.32
CA ASN A 65 -5.44 2.56 -16.47
C ASN A 65 -6.45 1.49 -16.91
N ALA A 66 -6.69 1.35 -18.22
CA ALA A 66 -7.60 0.34 -18.75
C ALA A 66 -7.13 -1.09 -18.42
N LYS A 67 -5.83 -1.36 -18.53
CA LYS A 67 -5.25 -2.67 -18.16
C LYS A 67 -5.40 -2.95 -16.67
N ILE A 68 -5.04 -1.98 -15.81
CA ILE A 68 -5.17 -2.14 -14.35
C ILE A 68 -6.62 -2.42 -13.99
N GLN A 69 -7.56 -1.62 -14.51
CA GLN A 69 -8.98 -1.80 -14.24
C GLN A 69 -9.47 -3.19 -14.68
N PHE A 70 -9.10 -3.62 -15.89
CA PHE A 70 -9.45 -4.95 -16.38
C PHE A 70 -8.99 -6.07 -15.45
N GLU A 71 -7.75 -6.00 -14.96
CA GLU A 71 -7.20 -7.01 -14.04
C GLU A 71 -7.94 -7.01 -12.69
N PHE A 72 -8.27 -5.84 -12.14
CA PHE A 72 -9.04 -5.74 -10.90
C PHE A 72 -10.48 -6.24 -11.05
N ASP A 73 -11.11 -6.00 -12.20
CA ASP A 73 -12.48 -6.47 -12.50
C ASP A 73 -12.56 -8.01 -12.59
N GLN A 74 -11.43 -8.70 -12.83
CA GLN A 74 -11.36 -10.18 -12.80
C GLN A 74 -11.34 -10.75 -11.38
N LEU A 75 -11.12 -9.94 -10.34
CA LEU A 75 -11.10 -10.42 -8.97
C LEU A 75 -12.50 -10.87 -8.52
N LYS A 76 -12.59 -12.12 -8.09
CA LYS A 76 -13.84 -12.65 -7.56
C LYS A 76 -14.20 -11.94 -6.25
N THR A 77 -15.45 -11.55 -6.12
CA THR A 77 -16.01 -11.08 -4.84
C THR A 77 -15.94 -12.19 -3.79
N ILE A 78 -15.56 -11.82 -2.57
CA ILE A 78 -15.52 -12.75 -1.42
C ILE A 78 -16.49 -12.23 -0.38
N ASP A 79 -17.49 -13.08 -0.03
CA ASP A 79 -18.49 -12.73 0.96
C ASP A 79 -17.94 -12.78 2.40
N ASN A 80 -17.13 -13.81 2.70
CA ASN A 80 -16.49 -13.96 4.00
C ASN A 80 -15.05 -13.47 3.95
N LYS A 81 -14.83 -12.23 4.38
CA LYS A 81 -13.51 -11.64 4.45
C LYS A 81 -12.73 -12.18 5.64
N ILE A 82 -11.45 -12.50 5.42
CA ILE A 82 -10.53 -12.97 6.46
C ILE A 82 -10.08 -11.79 7.30
N ARG A 83 -10.28 -11.85 8.63
CA ARG A 83 -9.86 -10.82 9.59
C ARG A 83 -8.33 -10.74 9.66
N THR A 84 -7.77 -9.68 9.11
CA THR A 84 -6.35 -9.56 8.80
C THR A 84 -5.70 -8.37 9.51
N ALA A 85 -4.55 -8.60 10.16
CA ALA A 85 -3.59 -7.56 10.51
C ALA A 85 -2.50 -7.49 9.44
N TYR A 86 -2.15 -6.28 8.99
CA TYR A 86 -1.07 -6.06 8.04
C TYR A 86 0.04 -5.27 8.71
N LEU A 87 1.21 -5.87 8.92
CA LEU A 87 2.34 -5.25 9.61
C LEU A 87 3.37 -4.73 8.63
N ILE A 88 3.76 -3.47 8.79
CA ILE A 88 4.70 -2.76 7.92
C ILE A 88 6.04 -2.46 8.59
N TRP A 89 6.10 -2.53 9.93
CA TRP A 89 7.30 -2.20 10.71
C TRP A 89 7.38 -3.01 12.00
N LYS A 90 8.59 -3.18 12.51
CA LYS A 90 8.89 -3.83 13.79
C LYS A 90 9.77 -2.90 14.65
N GLU A 91 9.46 -2.85 15.95
CA GLU A 91 10.18 -2.06 16.95
C GLU A 91 10.00 -0.54 16.80
N PRO A 92 8.78 -0.05 17.10
CA PRO A 92 7.56 -0.79 17.47
C PRO A 92 6.87 -1.46 16.29
N TYR A 93 5.96 -2.44 16.53
CA TYR A 93 5.11 -2.91 15.45
C TYR A 93 4.18 -1.79 14.99
N MET A 94 4.10 -1.62 13.66
CA MET A 94 3.16 -0.69 13.05
C MET A 94 2.28 -1.42 12.04
N THR A 95 1.02 -0.99 11.98
CA THR A 95 0.01 -1.51 11.06
C THR A 95 -0.56 -0.37 10.20
N VAL A 96 -1.64 -0.62 9.47
CA VAL A 96 -2.26 0.32 8.54
C VAL A 96 -3.69 0.65 8.96
N GLY A 97 -4.03 1.91 8.99
CA GLY A 97 -5.38 2.42 9.24
C GLY A 97 -6.29 2.36 8.02
N GLY A 98 -7.56 2.72 8.20
CA GLY A 98 -8.60 2.69 7.16
C GLY A 98 -8.48 3.77 6.10
N ASP A 99 -7.64 4.77 6.32
CA ASP A 99 -7.40 5.91 5.43
C ASP A 99 -6.17 5.74 4.53
N THR A 100 -5.63 4.51 4.42
CA THR A 100 -4.41 4.22 3.65
C THR A 100 -4.72 3.48 2.35
N PHE A 101 -3.86 3.64 1.36
CA PHE A 101 -3.92 2.87 0.12
C PHE A 101 -3.86 1.36 0.36
N ILE A 102 -3.01 0.92 1.32
CA ILE A 102 -2.88 -0.50 1.70
C ILE A 102 -4.21 -1.05 2.21
N HIS A 103 -4.99 -0.28 2.99
CA HIS A 103 -6.34 -0.70 3.41
C HIS A 103 -7.25 -0.98 2.21
N SER A 104 -7.24 -0.11 1.21
CA SER A 104 -7.99 -0.29 -0.04
C SER A 104 -7.56 -1.57 -0.78
N MET A 105 -6.26 -1.86 -0.82
CA MET A 105 -5.72 -3.06 -1.46
C MET A 105 -6.03 -4.34 -0.68
N LEU A 106 -6.04 -4.30 0.65
CA LEU A 106 -6.53 -5.40 1.50
C LEU A 106 -7.99 -5.72 1.18
N ALA A 107 -8.83 -4.69 1.06
CA ALA A 107 -10.24 -4.87 0.70
C ALA A 107 -10.39 -5.50 -0.70
N ALA A 108 -9.62 -5.06 -1.70
CA ALA A 108 -9.57 -5.64 -3.04
C ALA A 108 -9.07 -7.11 -3.02
N ALA A 109 -8.12 -7.42 -2.14
CA ALA A 109 -7.66 -8.78 -1.88
C ALA A 109 -8.70 -9.66 -1.15
N GLY A 110 -9.88 -9.15 -0.78
CA GLY A 110 -10.90 -9.88 -0.01
C GLY A 110 -10.51 -10.10 1.45
N LEU A 111 -9.68 -9.22 2.00
CA LEU A 111 -9.24 -9.24 3.38
C LEU A 111 -9.91 -8.10 4.17
N GLU A 112 -10.23 -8.36 5.43
CA GLU A 112 -10.77 -7.35 6.35
C GLU A 112 -9.63 -6.79 7.19
N ASN A 113 -9.32 -5.52 7.03
CA ASN A 113 -8.35 -4.85 7.90
C ASN A 113 -8.96 -4.65 9.29
N ILE A 114 -8.47 -5.37 10.29
CA ILE A 114 -8.98 -5.28 11.68
C ILE A 114 -8.66 -3.95 12.37
N PHE A 115 -7.76 -3.14 11.81
CA PHE A 115 -7.40 -1.80 12.27
C PHE A 115 -8.01 -0.67 11.41
N ALA A 116 -9.03 -0.96 10.60
CA ALA A 116 -9.68 0.02 9.72
C ALA A 116 -10.29 1.23 10.44
N ASN A 117 -10.55 1.12 11.76
CA ASN A 117 -11.03 2.20 12.61
C ASN A 117 -9.94 3.17 13.07
N ARG A 118 -8.68 2.90 12.75
CA ARG A 118 -7.52 3.77 13.01
C ARG A 118 -7.15 4.55 11.76
N ILE A 119 -6.31 5.56 11.94
CA ILE A 119 -5.79 6.40 10.84
C ILE A 119 -4.30 6.20 10.68
N ARG A 120 -3.82 6.39 9.45
CA ARG A 120 -2.41 6.35 9.05
C ARG A 120 -1.75 5.02 9.43
N TYR A 121 -0.62 5.08 10.08
CA TYR A 121 0.24 3.94 10.40
C TYR A 121 0.40 3.82 11.93
N PRO A 122 -0.64 3.33 12.63
CA PRO A 122 -0.61 3.29 14.09
C PRO A 122 0.36 2.23 14.62
N GLU A 123 0.98 2.56 15.75
CA GLU A 123 1.73 1.60 16.55
C GLU A 123 0.76 0.64 17.26
N ILE A 124 1.16 -0.61 17.34
CA ILE A 124 0.46 -1.68 18.04
C ILE A 124 1.46 -2.57 18.80
N ASN A 125 0.96 -3.42 19.66
CA ASN A 125 1.78 -4.42 20.34
C ASN A 125 1.18 -5.83 20.24
N VAL A 126 1.96 -6.81 20.64
CA VAL A 126 1.57 -8.23 20.53
C VAL A 126 0.36 -8.57 21.41
N GLU A 127 0.22 -7.93 22.58
CA GLU A 127 -0.92 -8.16 23.46
C GLU A 127 -2.22 -7.66 22.84
N GLU A 128 -2.16 -6.55 22.10
CA GLU A 128 -3.29 -6.04 21.34
C GLU A 128 -3.69 -7.00 20.20
N LEU A 129 -2.71 -7.54 19.45
CA LEU A 129 -2.97 -8.57 18.44
C LEU A 129 -3.63 -9.81 19.04
N LYS A 130 -3.14 -10.26 20.22
CA LYS A 130 -3.76 -11.38 20.95
C LYS A 130 -5.21 -11.10 21.31
N ALA A 131 -5.51 -9.89 21.82
CA ALA A 131 -6.85 -9.53 22.26
C ALA A 131 -7.86 -9.43 21.10
N ILE A 132 -7.41 -9.03 19.91
CA ILE A 132 -8.26 -8.89 18.71
C ILE A 132 -8.48 -10.23 18.00
N HIS A 133 -7.62 -11.22 18.20
CA HIS A 133 -7.67 -12.55 17.57
C HIS A 133 -7.76 -12.48 16.04
N PRO A 134 -6.72 -12.00 15.31
CA PRO A 134 -6.71 -12.02 13.86
C PRO A 134 -6.69 -13.47 13.34
N GLU A 135 -7.38 -13.73 12.22
CA GLU A 135 -7.29 -15.02 11.51
C GLU A 135 -6.00 -15.08 10.70
N LEU A 136 -5.54 -13.92 10.22
CA LEU A 136 -4.35 -13.76 9.37
C LEU A 136 -3.50 -12.58 9.85
N VAL A 137 -2.19 -12.79 9.87
CA VAL A 137 -1.20 -11.70 9.95
C VAL A 137 -0.35 -11.73 8.69
N LEU A 138 -0.37 -10.63 7.95
CA LEU A 138 0.52 -10.39 6.82
C LEU A 138 1.73 -9.57 7.29
N LEU A 139 2.93 -10.10 7.07
CA LEU A 139 4.18 -9.41 7.32
C LEU A 139 4.73 -8.88 5.99
N SER A 140 4.69 -7.57 5.80
CA SER A 140 5.11 -6.91 4.56
C SER A 140 6.61 -7.07 4.32
N SER A 141 7.01 -7.28 3.07
CA SER A 141 8.43 -7.29 2.69
C SER A 141 9.07 -5.91 2.73
N GLU A 142 8.28 -4.86 2.81
CA GLU A 142 8.71 -3.45 2.87
C GLU A 142 7.72 -2.60 3.68
N PRO A 143 8.13 -1.42 4.19
CA PRO A 143 9.51 -0.92 4.24
C PRO A 143 10.41 -1.69 5.22
N TYR A 144 9.85 -2.38 6.22
CA TYR A 144 10.60 -3.26 7.09
C TYR A 144 10.73 -4.65 6.43
N PRO A 145 11.96 -5.19 6.27
CA PRO A 145 12.18 -6.46 5.55
C PRO A 145 11.86 -7.65 6.45
N PHE A 146 10.58 -7.93 6.68
CA PHE A 146 10.16 -9.09 7.44
C PHE A 146 10.68 -10.41 6.82
N GLN A 147 11.02 -11.38 7.65
CA GLN A 147 11.62 -12.66 7.29
C GLN A 147 10.99 -13.79 8.11
N GLN A 148 11.32 -15.05 7.78
CA GLN A 148 10.82 -16.23 8.47
C GLN A 148 10.97 -16.17 9.99
N LYS A 149 12.12 -15.69 10.50
CA LYS A 149 12.36 -15.53 11.95
C LYS A 149 11.28 -14.72 12.68
N HIS A 150 10.69 -13.73 11.99
CA HIS A 150 9.63 -12.88 12.55
C HIS A 150 8.27 -13.60 12.55
N ILE A 151 8.04 -14.52 11.59
CA ILE A 151 6.90 -15.44 11.66
C ILE A 151 7.03 -16.31 12.90
N ASP A 152 8.20 -16.94 13.11
CA ASP A 152 8.45 -17.86 14.22
C ASP A 152 8.26 -17.17 15.58
N GLU A 153 8.74 -15.91 15.71
CA GLU A 153 8.52 -15.08 16.90
C GLU A 153 7.03 -14.85 17.18
N LEU A 154 6.30 -14.33 16.20
CA LEU A 154 4.87 -14.02 16.35
C LEU A 154 4.01 -15.27 16.50
N GLN A 155 4.37 -16.38 15.82
CA GLN A 155 3.65 -17.64 15.91
C GLN A 155 3.63 -18.20 17.33
N SER A 156 4.70 -17.99 18.09
CA SER A 156 4.80 -18.38 19.50
C SER A 156 3.77 -17.61 20.37
N ALA A 157 3.48 -16.37 20.01
CA ALA A 157 2.52 -15.51 20.71
C ALA A 157 1.08 -15.68 20.21
N LEU A 158 0.90 -16.05 18.94
CA LEU A 158 -0.36 -16.19 18.23
C LEU A 158 -0.50 -17.59 17.61
N PRO A 159 -0.59 -18.67 18.41
CA PRO A 159 -0.50 -20.04 17.91
C PRO A 159 -1.62 -20.48 16.98
N GLN A 160 -2.77 -19.80 17.00
CA GLN A 160 -3.92 -20.13 16.16
C GLN A 160 -4.07 -19.21 14.93
N THR A 161 -3.25 -18.17 14.83
CA THR A 161 -3.28 -17.20 13.74
C THR A 161 -2.38 -17.70 12.60
N LYS A 162 -2.85 -17.64 11.37
CA LYS A 162 -2.00 -17.86 10.20
C LYS A 162 -1.12 -16.64 9.99
N ILE A 163 0.20 -16.83 9.95
CA ILE A 163 1.17 -15.74 9.78
C ILE A 163 2.00 -16.03 8.54
N ILE A 164 2.03 -15.11 7.57
CA ILE A 164 2.76 -15.28 6.31
C ILE A 164 3.46 -13.99 5.88
N LEU A 165 4.52 -14.15 5.10
CA LEU A 165 5.15 -13.03 4.41
C LEU A 165 4.28 -12.59 3.23
N ALA A 166 4.16 -11.29 3.03
CA ALA A 166 3.47 -10.69 1.89
C ALA A 166 4.43 -9.83 1.07
N ASP A 167 4.29 -9.87 -0.25
CA ASP A 167 4.97 -8.93 -1.13
C ASP A 167 4.35 -7.54 -0.94
N GLY A 168 5.07 -6.66 -0.24
CA GLY A 168 4.61 -5.32 0.12
C GLY A 168 4.31 -4.46 -1.09
N GLU A 169 5.08 -4.58 -2.18
CA GLU A 169 4.86 -3.82 -3.41
C GLU A 169 3.44 -4.02 -3.99
N MET A 170 2.87 -5.22 -3.83
CA MET A 170 1.53 -5.52 -4.34
C MET A 170 0.41 -4.79 -3.57
N PHE A 171 0.71 -4.30 -2.37
CA PHE A 171 -0.23 -3.57 -1.53
C PHE A 171 0.05 -2.07 -1.45
N SER A 172 1.29 -1.64 -1.70
CA SER A 172 1.73 -0.26 -1.45
C SER A 172 2.06 0.55 -2.71
N TRP A 173 2.37 -0.10 -3.85
CA TRP A 173 2.80 0.58 -5.07
C TRP A 173 1.63 0.86 -6.03
N TYR A 174 1.30 2.11 -6.21
CA TYR A 174 0.15 2.59 -7.01
C TYR A 174 0.53 3.15 -8.38
N GLY A 175 1.44 2.51 -9.09
CA GLY A 175 1.77 2.78 -10.51
C GLY A 175 1.49 1.56 -11.39
N SER A 176 2.34 1.32 -12.39
CA SER A 176 2.24 0.16 -13.30
C SER A 176 2.32 -1.20 -12.56
N ARG A 177 2.84 -1.23 -11.34
CA ARG A 177 2.86 -2.42 -10.49
C ARG A 177 1.46 -2.96 -10.21
N LEU A 178 0.43 -2.10 -10.22
CA LEU A 178 -0.97 -2.48 -10.02
C LEU A 178 -1.48 -3.50 -11.03
N GLU A 179 -0.92 -3.58 -12.24
CA GLU A 179 -1.26 -4.64 -13.20
C GLU A 179 -1.04 -6.05 -12.66
N LYS A 180 -0.11 -6.22 -11.70
CA LYS A 180 0.30 -7.52 -11.14
C LYS A 180 -0.43 -7.86 -9.84
N ALA A 181 -0.96 -6.86 -9.14
CA ALA A 181 -1.56 -7.04 -7.83
C ALA A 181 -2.76 -8.03 -7.83
N PRO A 182 -3.71 -7.99 -8.79
CA PRO A 182 -4.84 -8.92 -8.82
C PRO A 182 -4.44 -10.39 -8.95
N ALA A 183 -3.45 -10.70 -9.80
CA ALA A 183 -2.94 -12.07 -9.94
C ALA A 183 -2.27 -12.55 -8.63
N TYR A 184 -1.52 -11.67 -7.96
CA TYR A 184 -0.93 -11.95 -6.67
C TYR A 184 -2.03 -12.18 -5.60
N PHE A 185 -3.06 -11.36 -5.54
CA PHE A 185 -4.17 -11.53 -4.59
C PHE A 185 -4.92 -12.84 -4.80
N SER A 186 -5.15 -13.22 -6.04
CA SER A 186 -5.78 -14.51 -6.37
C SER A 186 -4.92 -15.69 -5.88
N LYS A 187 -3.60 -15.62 -6.06
CA LYS A 187 -2.66 -16.63 -5.54
C LYS A 187 -2.65 -16.65 -4.01
N LEU A 188 -2.59 -15.50 -3.37
CA LEU A 188 -2.64 -15.36 -1.91
C LEU A 188 -3.91 -16.01 -1.35
N ARG A 189 -5.08 -15.71 -1.91
CA ARG A 189 -6.36 -16.31 -1.52
C ARG A 189 -6.35 -17.83 -1.59
N ASN A 190 -5.79 -18.39 -2.67
CA ASN A 190 -5.68 -19.85 -2.83
C ASN A 190 -4.77 -20.50 -1.79
N GLN A 191 -3.83 -19.78 -1.21
CA GLN A 191 -2.97 -20.26 -0.12
C GLN A 191 -3.68 -20.19 1.24
N LEU A 192 -4.75 -19.41 1.36
CA LEU A 192 -5.48 -19.19 2.61
C LEU A 192 -6.64 -20.19 2.79
N ASN A 193 -7.13 -20.74 1.69
CA ASN A 193 -8.12 -21.82 1.66
C ASN A 193 -7.43 -23.20 1.84
#